data_1fa53917041e9d9fea7dc76674ba6add
#
_entry.id   1fa53917041e9d9fea7dc76674ba6add
#
_cell.length_a   1.000
_cell.length_b   1.000
_cell.length_c   1.000
_cell.angle_alpha   90.00
_cell.angle_beta   90.00
_cell.angle_gamma   90.00
#
_symmetry.space_group_name_H-M   'P 1'
#
loop_
_entity.id
_entity.type
_entity.pdbx_description
1 polymer ?
#
loop_
_entity_poly.entity_id
_entity_poly.type
_entity_poly.pdbx_seq_one_letter_code
_entity_poly.pdbx_strand_id
1 'polypeptide(L)'
;MSDKTQALSQPLAFERPWQPSVYKFYFPSFLMTVLLLVVAFLVLTPLCLMIFNSFQTARPGQPIIWGMDGWVKAFTTPGIVKAMTNTFTLALARQAIALLVGAYFAWLIARTDLPMKGMLEFLFWLSFFLPALPQTMGWILLLDPKYGIFNQLLHAIGIGHSVFNIYSFWGIVWAHLGGTVAVKVMLLAPAFRNLDAALEEASHISGASGRHTFFHIFVPVMMPAILVSTILGITRSLEAFEIELLLGTPIGLQVFSTKIHELVTWEPPQFAPAMALSTVFLGLLLVMVAMQRRYIGKRNYATVTGRGFSIRSMPLGKWRYPALALILSFAVIITVVPTVLLIAGTFMKLFGFFNIADPWTLDNWRATLSDPVLMRSLWNTIVVGLGSGIIGIFFYALIAYVIVKSRYRGRWLLDFLSWLPWSIPGILLGVALLWTFLQTKIFLPIYGTIYLLMLAMVIKSMPFGTQMIKSVLIQLGSDLEEASKVCGGTWLHTFRRVIFPLIMPALITVGLVGFISAARDISTVVLLGSGKSRTLSLLMLDFAAGAEFEKATVVAVIIVGLVVVAALFARSLGGQVGIRE
;
A
#
# COMPACT_ATOMS: atom_id res chain seq x y z
N MET A 1 -50.23 -3.36 68.91
CA MET A 1 -49.61 -4.20 67.84
C MET A 1 -49.91 -3.53 66.51
N SER A 2 -49.12 -2.52 66.18
CA SER A 2 -49.10 -1.87 64.88
C SER A 2 -47.90 -0.96 64.88
N ASP A 3 -46.80 -1.41 64.36
CA ASP A 3 -45.67 -0.54 64.01
C ASP A 3 -44.46 -1.38 63.54
N LYS A 4 -44.57 -2.11 62.47
CA LYS A 4 -43.40 -2.79 61.84
C LYS A 4 -43.56 -3.04 60.33
N THR A 5 -44.29 -2.19 59.62
CA THR A 5 -44.51 -2.40 58.15
C THR A 5 -44.25 -1.15 57.30
N GLN A 6 -43.38 -0.24 57.76
CA GLN A 6 -43.04 0.98 56.97
C GLN A 6 -41.54 1.14 56.63
N ALA A 7 -40.77 0.04 56.51
CA ALA A 7 -39.33 0.13 56.25
C ALA A 7 -38.89 -0.56 54.94
N LEU A 8 -39.74 -0.67 53.92
CA LEU A 8 -39.38 -1.32 52.63
C LEU A 8 -39.93 -0.59 51.40
N SER A 9 -39.83 0.74 51.37
CA SER A 9 -40.08 1.49 50.12
C SER A 9 -39.17 2.72 49.98
N GLN A 10 -37.88 2.56 50.15
CA GLN A 10 -36.95 3.49 49.54
C GLN A 10 -36.68 2.99 48.14
N PRO A 11 -37.00 3.78 47.08
CA PRO A 11 -36.61 3.43 45.72
C PRO A 11 -35.05 3.44 45.69
N LEU A 12 -34.48 2.32 45.28
CA LEU A 12 -33.05 2.22 44.93
C LEU A 12 -32.75 3.43 44.04
N ALA A 13 -31.95 4.36 44.56
CA ALA A 13 -31.45 5.47 43.77
C ALA A 13 -30.71 4.82 42.59
N PHE A 14 -31.33 4.88 41.42
CA PHE A 14 -30.66 4.57 40.18
C PHE A 14 -29.40 5.43 40.16
N GLU A 15 -28.25 4.80 40.40
CA GLU A 15 -26.94 5.43 40.22
C GLU A 15 -26.95 6.07 38.85
N ARG A 16 -26.75 7.38 38.81
CA ARG A 16 -26.60 8.12 37.55
C ARG A 16 -25.60 7.35 36.69
N PRO A 17 -25.90 7.09 35.43
CA PRO A 17 -24.98 6.36 34.57
C PRO A 17 -23.62 7.04 34.68
N TRP A 18 -22.62 6.27 35.08
CA TRP A 18 -21.24 6.69 35.27
C TRP A 18 -20.81 7.43 34.00
N GLN A 19 -20.72 8.76 34.09
CA GLN A 19 -20.16 9.56 33.02
C GLN A 19 -18.63 9.45 33.20
N PRO A 20 -17.94 8.77 32.29
CA PRO A 20 -16.50 8.72 32.37
C PRO A 20 -15.97 10.15 32.42
N SER A 21 -15.26 10.48 33.49
CA SER A 21 -14.58 11.77 33.60
C SER A 21 -13.50 11.81 32.52
N VAL A 22 -13.91 12.29 31.34
CA VAL A 22 -13.01 12.37 30.19
C VAL A 22 -11.90 13.34 30.57
N TYR A 23 -10.73 12.77 30.78
CA TYR A 23 -9.55 13.48 31.22
C TYR A 23 -9.25 14.70 30.37
N LYS A 24 -9.09 15.87 31.00
CA LYS A 24 -8.43 17.03 30.40
C LYS A 24 -6.95 16.69 30.24
N PHE A 25 -6.58 16.21 29.06
CA PHE A 25 -5.20 16.13 28.66
C PHE A 25 -4.68 17.56 28.46
N TYR A 26 -3.77 17.99 29.34
CA TYR A 26 -3.09 19.29 29.23
C TYR A 26 -1.86 19.20 28.33
N PHE A 27 -2.04 18.71 27.12
CA PHE A 27 -1.13 19.13 26.06
C PHE A 27 -1.58 20.57 25.70
N PRO A 28 -0.69 21.56 25.72
CA PRO A 28 -1.11 22.93 25.41
C PRO A 28 -1.83 22.95 24.06
N SER A 29 -3.01 23.55 24.00
CA SER A 29 -3.77 23.67 22.74
C SER A 29 -2.92 24.27 21.63
N PHE A 30 -1.93 25.09 22.02
CA PHE A 30 -0.92 25.64 21.13
C PHE A 30 -0.10 24.55 20.42
N LEU A 31 0.45 23.54 21.13
CA LEU A 31 1.24 22.47 20.50
C LEU A 31 0.39 21.60 19.58
N MET A 32 -0.88 21.36 19.92
CA MET A 32 -1.81 20.65 19.03
C MET A 32 -2.12 21.45 17.75
N THR A 33 -2.22 22.77 17.88
CA THR A 33 -2.39 23.65 16.73
C THR A 33 -1.13 23.69 15.87
N VAL A 34 0.06 23.75 16.49
CA VAL A 34 1.32 23.64 15.75
C VAL A 34 1.41 22.33 14.99
N LEU A 35 1.06 21.20 15.62
CA LEU A 35 1.02 19.90 14.95
C LEU A 35 0.06 19.90 13.76
N LEU A 36 -1.15 20.46 13.94
CA LEU A 36 -2.12 20.59 12.85
C LEU A 36 -1.56 21.44 11.70
N LEU A 37 -0.92 22.56 12.01
CA LEU A 37 -0.32 23.43 11.01
C LEU A 37 0.85 22.76 10.28
N VAL A 38 1.68 22.00 10.98
CA VAL A 38 2.76 21.20 10.36
C VAL A 38 2.19 20.16 9.41
N VAL A 39 1.18 19.38 9.84
CA VAL A 39 0.54 18.38 8.96
C VAL A 39 -0.14 19.06 7.77
N ALA A 40 -0.85 20.18 8.00
CA ALA A 40 -1.48 20.93 6.93
C ALA A 40 -0.43 21.46 5.93
N PHE A 41 0.67 22.02 6.42
CA PHE A 41 1.77 22.49 5.58
C PHE A 41 2.37 21.35 4.74
N LEU A 42 2.70 20.22 5.36
CA LEU A 42 3.32 19.08 4.66
C LEU A 42 2.41 18.48 3.58
N VAL A 43 1.10 18.48 3.80
CA VAL A 43 0.15 17.84 2.88
C VAL A 43 -0.45 18.81 1.89
N LEU A 44 -0.91 19.99 2.35
CA LEU A 44 -1.64 20.91 1.49
C LEU A 44 -0.71 21.79 0.64
N THR A 45 0.44 22.22 1.18
CA THR A 45 1.32 23.14 0.44
C THR A 45 1.79 22.56 -0.90
N PRO A 46 2.33 21.31 -0.97
CA PRO A 46 2.72 20.74 -2.25
C PRO A 46 1.55 20.63 -3.23
N LEU A 47 0.35 20.24 -2.75
CA LEU A 47 -0.84 20.11 -3.60
C LEU A 47 -1.34 21.47 -4.09
N CYS A 48 -1.41 22.46 -3.21
CA CYS A 48 -1.80 23.80 -3.58
C CYS A 48 -0.82 24.40 -4.61
N LEU A 49 0.49 24.27 -4.37
CA LEU A 49 1.49 24.74 -5.30
C LEU A 49 1.41 24.01 -6.65
N MET A 50 1.17 22.70 -6.67
CA MET A 50 0.94 21.96 -7.90
C MET A 50 -0.25 22.52 -8.69
N ILE A 51 -1.38 22.79 -8.01
CA ILE A 51 -2.58 23.35 -8.64
C ILE A 51 -2.31 24.77 -9.14
N PHE A 52 -1.72 25.65 -8.31
CA PHE A 52 -1.40 27.02 -8.73
C PHE A 52 -0.42 27.05 -9.90
N ASN A 53 0.63 26.25 -9.83
CA ASN A 53 1.65 26.23 -10.88
C ASN A 53 1.23 25.47 -12.14
N SER A 54 0.09 24.78 -12.15
CA SER A 54 -0.51 24.27 -13.40
C SER A 54 -0.92 25.40 -14.36
N PHE A 55 -1.09 26.62 -13.83
CA PHE A 55 -1.36 27.84 -14.62
C PHE A 55 -0.10 28.64 -14.92
N GLN A 56 1.08 28.19 -14.52
CA GLN A 56 2.35 28.86 -14.79
C GLN A 56 2.98 28.27 -16.05
N THR A 57 3.30 29.14 -17.02
CA THR A 57 3.91 28.73 -18.32
C THR A 57 5.43 28.84 -18.30
N ALA A 58 6.01 29.62 -17.40
CA ALA A 58 7.45 29.77 -17.26
C ALA A 58 8.13 28.54 -16.61
N ARG A 59 9.43 28.36 -16.91
CA ARG A 59 10.25 27.30 -16.31
C ARG A 59 10.62 27.66 -14.85
N PRO A 60 10.98 26.67 -14.01
CA PRO A 60 11.47 26.92 -12.67
C PRO A 60 12.66 27.91 -12.68
N GLY A 61 12.63 28.90 -11.78
CA GLY A 61 13.68 29.92 -11.69
C GLY A 61 13.54 31.11 -12.65
N GLN A 62 12.58 31.09 -13.56
CA GLN A 62 12.23 32.24 -14.42
C GLN A 62 11.08 33.05 -13.80
N PRO A 63 10.89 34.33 -14.23
CA PRO A 63 9.74 35.14 -13.82
C PRO A 63 8.43 34.42 -14.07
N ILE A 64 7.52 34.50 -13.13
CA ILE A 64 6.21 33.81 -13.19
C ILE A 64 5.38 34.45 -14.30
N ILE A 65 5.00 33.65 -15.28
CA ILE A 65 4.07 34.03 -16.37
C ILE A 65 2.84 33.15 -16.22
N TRP A 66 1.70 33.77 -15.96
CA TRP A 66 0.42 33.06 -15.82
C TRP A 66 -0.24 32.85 -17.19
N GLY A 67 -0.76 31.65 -17.45
CA GLY A 67 -1.43 31.33 -18.70
C GLY A 67 -2.08 29.96 -18.67
N MET A 68 -2.89 29.66 -19.68
CA MET A 68 -3.58 28.38 -19.87
C MET A 68 -2.84 27.42 -20.82
N ASP A 69 -1.66 27.81 -21.31
CA ASP A 69 -0.93 27.01 -22.31
C ASP A 69 -0.59 25.62 -21.81
N GLY A 70 -0.28 25.48 -20.50
CA GLY A 70 -0.05 24.20 -19.86
C GLY A 70 -1.28 23.29 -19.92
N TRP A 71 -2.46 23.86 -19.67
CA TRP A 71 -3.74 23.15 -19.76
C TRP A 71 -4.10 22.79 -21.19
N VAL A 72 -3.96 23.71 -22.14
CA VAL A 72 -4.19 23.43 -23.56
C VAL A 72 -3.28 22.30 -24.03
N LYS A 73 -1.97 22.40 -23.75
CA LYS A 73 -1.01 21.35 -24.10
C LYS A 73 -1.33 20.03 -23.42
N ALA A 74 -1.75 20.04 -22.14
CA ALA A 74 -2.12 18.83 -21.40
C ALA A 74 -3.23 18.03 -22.09
N PHE A 75 -4.17 18.67 -22.80
CA PHE A 75 -5.26 17.97 -23.47
C PHE A 75 -5.06 17.82 -24.99
N THR A 76 -4.18 18.61 -25.59
CA THR A 76 -3.87 18.53 -27.03
C THR A 76 -2.67 17.63 -27.34
N THR A 77 -1.83 17.30 -26.34
CA THR A 77 -0.69 16.39 -26.54
C THR A 77 -1.18 15.00 -26.96
N PRO A 78 -0.64 14.43 -28.04
CA PRO A 78 -1.05 13.13 -28.53
C PRO A 78 -0.91 12.03 -27.47
N GLY A 79 -1.89 11.13 -27.42
CA GLY A 79 -1.86 9.96 -26.55
C GLY A 79 -2.40 10.16 -25.13
N ILE A 80 -2.75 11.38 -24.69
CA ILE A 80 -3.27 11.61 -23.33
C ILE A 80 -4.61 10.93 -23.10
N VAL A 81 -5.57 11.09 -24.00
CA VAL A 81 -6.87 10.41 -23.90
C VAL A 81 -6.70 8.90 -23.90
N LYS A 82 -5.78 8.37 -24.72
CA LYS A 82 -5.44 6.95 -24.74
C LYS A 82 -4.82 6.51 -23.41
N ALA A 83 -3.91 7.30 -22.84
CA ALA A 83 -3.31 7.02 -21.53
C ALA A 83 -4.36 7.01 -20.40
N MET A 84 -5.32 7.95 -20.43
CA MET A 84 -6.45 7.95 -19.50
C MET A 84 -7.29 6.67 -19.64
N THR A 85 -7.69 6.33 -20.86
CA THR A 85 -8.47 5.11 -21.14
C THR A 85 -7.72 3.86 -20.68
N ASN A 86 -6.43 3.75 -21.01
CA ASN A 86 -5.58 2.64 -20.59
C ASN A 86 -5.53 2.52 -19.06
N THR A 87 -5.39 3.66 -18.33
CA THR A 87 -5.36 3.67 -16.88
C THR A 87 -6.61 3.04 -16.29
N PHE A 88 -7.80 3.45 -16.78
CA PHE A 88 -9.07 2.92 -16.27
C PHE A 88 -9.30 1.47 -16.68
N THR A 89 -9.04 1.13 -17.94
CA THR A 89 -9.28 -0.24 -18.43
C THR A 89 -8.36 -1.25 -17.76
N LEU A 90 -7.06 -0.93 -17.59
CA LEU A 90 -6.13 -1.75 -16.82
C LEU A 90 -6.55 -1.87 -15.35
N ALA A 91 -6.92 -0.75 -14.71
CA ALA A 91 -7.36 -0.76 -13.31
C ALA A 91 -8.60 -1.62 -13.12
N LEU A 92 -9.61 -1.50 -13.98
CA LEU A 92 -10.84 -2.28 -13.89
C LEU A 92 -10.60 -3.76 -14.18
N ALA A 93 -9.84 -4.09 -15.25
CA ALA A 93 -9.55 -5.47 -15.61
C ALA A 93 -8.83 -6.22 -14.47
N ARG A 94 -7.74 -5.65 -13.96
CA ARG A 94 -6.99 -6.28 -12.85
C ARG A 94 -7.78 -6.37 -11.57
N GLN A 95 -8.62 -5.35 -11.23
CA GLN A 95 -9.42 -5.40 -10.02
C GLN A 95 -10.58 -6.39 -10.12
N ALA A 96 -11.21 -6.54 -11.29
CA ALA A 96 -12.24 -7.54 -11.51
C ALA A 96 -11.68 -8.96 -11.29
N ILE A 97 -10.55 -9.28 -11.92
CA ILE A 97 -9.89 -10.59 -11.76
C ILE A 97 -9.43 -10.79 -10.31
N ALA A 98 -8.74 -9.79 -9.73
CA ALA A 98 -8.23 -9.89 -8.37
C ALA A 98 -9.35 -10.04 -7.33
N LEU A 99 -10.50 -9.39 -7.54
CA LEU A 99 -11.65 -9.53 -6.64
C LEU A 99 -12.23 -10.95 -6.71
N LEU A 100 -12.47 -11.47 -7.90
CA LEU A 100 -13.03 -12.81 -8.07
C LEU A 100 -12.10 -13.89 -7.51
N VAL A 101 -10.83 -13.87 -7.91
CA VAL A 101 -9.84 -14.87 -7.47
C VAL A 101 -9.52 -14.70 -5.98
N GLY A 102 -9.28 -13.46 -5.54
CA GLY A 102 -8.92 -13.17 -4.15
C GLY A 102 -10.05 -13.43 -3.17
N ALA A 103 -11.32 -13.11 -3.52
CA ALA A 103 -12.47 -13.42 -2.67
C ALA A 103 -12.68 -14.95 -2.57
N TYR A 104 -12.53 -15.66 -3.68
CA TYR A 104 -12.63 -17.13 -3.69
C TYR A 104 -11.54 -17.78 -2.82
N PHE A 105 -10.28 -17.35 -2.94
CA PHE A 105 -9.19 -17.86 -2.11
C PHE A 105 -9.35 -17.46 -0.64
N ALA A 106 -9.76 -16.24 -0.36
CA ALA A 106 -10.04 -15.78 0.99
C ALA A 106 -11.15 -16.63 1.65
N TRP A 107 -12.22 -16.95 0.91
CA TRP A 107 -13.28 -17.81 1.39
C TRP A 107 -12.79 -19.24 1.67
N LEU A 108 -12.03 -19.85 0.74
CA LEU A 108 -11.48 -21.20 0.92
C LEU A 108 -10.57 -21.25 2.17
N ILE A 109 -9.68 -20.28 2.35
CA ILE A 109 -8.76 -20.23 3.50
C ILE A 109 -9.53 -20.02 4.80
N ALA A 110 -10.53 -19.12 4.81
CA ALA A 110 -11.22 -18.71 6.03
C ALA A 110 -12.30 -19.68 6.49
N ARG A 111 -13.06 -20.29 5.56
CA ARG A 111 -14.33 -20.99 5.86
C ARG A 111 -14.30 -22.50 5.60
N THR A 112 -13.25 -23.06 5.03
CA THR A 112 -13.19 -24.49 4.70
C THR A 112 -12.14 -25.22 5.54
N ASP A 113 -12.13 -26.54 5.50
CA ASP A 113 -11.15 -27.42 6.17
C ASP A 113 -9.85 -27.60 5.36
N LEU A 114 -9.48 -26.58 4.57
CA LEU A 114 -8.29 -26.58 3.72
C LEU A 114 -7.01 -26.82 4.57
N PRO A 115 -6.10 -27.73 4.17
CA PRO A 115 -4.84 -27.92 4.87
C PRO A 115 -3.87 -26.78 4.56
N MET A 116 -2.84 -26.62 5.40
CA MET A 116 -1.73 -25.68 5.22
C MET A 116 -2.15 -24.21 5.10
N LYS A 117 -3.26 -23.79 5.73
CA LYS A 117 -3.79 -22.41 5.68
C LYS A 117 -2.73 -21.36 6.04
N GLY A 118 -1.99 -21.58 7.13
CA GLY A 118 -0.94 -20.65 7.57
C GLY A 118 0.18 -20.46 6.55
N MET A 119 0.55 -21.53 5.80
CA MET A 119 1.53 -21.42 4.71
C MET A 119 0.96 -20.64 3.52
N LEU A 120 -0.29 -20.89 3.14
CA LEU A 120 -0.95 -20.16 2.05
C LEU A 120 -1.07 -18.68 2.38
N GLU A 121 -1.51 -18.34 3.59
CA GLU A 121 -1.56 -16.94 4.05
C GLU A 121 -0.19 -16.30 4.04
N PHE A 122 0.85 -17.02 4.46
CA PHE A 122 2.22 -16.54 4.41
C PHE A 122 2.69 -16.26 2.98
N LEU A 123 2.37 -17.12 2.01
CA LEU A 123 2.73 -16.89 0.61
C LEU A 123 2.04 -15.65 0.04
N PHE A 124 0.75 -15.42 0.34
CA PHE A 124 0.07 -14.18 -0.06
C PHE A 124 0.64 -12.96 0.65
N TRP A 125 0.96 -13.07 1.94
CA TRP A 125 1.61 -12.01 2.68
C TRP A 125 2.99 -11.67 2.08
N LEU A 126 3.79 -12.68 1.74
CA LEU A 126 5.07 -12.50 1.06
C LEU A 126 4.87 -11.80 -0.30
N SER A 127 3.92 -12.25 -1.11
CA SER A 127 3.58 -11.64 -2.40
C SER A 127 3.23 -10.15 -2.30
N PHE A 128 2.56 -9.74 -1.23
CA PHE A 128 2.24 -8.34 -0.96
C PHE A 128 3.49 -7.49 -0.71
N PHE A 129 4.50 -8.03 -0.02
CA PHE A 129 5.70 -7.28 0.32
C PHE A 129 6.75 -7.27 -0.79
N LEU A 130 6.73 -8.24 -1.70
CA LEU A 130 7.68 -8.26 -2.81
C LEU A 130 7.54 -7.01 -3.70
N PRO A 131 8.67 -6.37 -4.09
CA PRO A 131 8.63 -5.20 -4.97
C PRO A 131 8.12 -5.55 -6.37
N ALA A 132 7.31 -4.66 -6.95
CA ALA A 132 6.65 -4.90 -8.24
C ALA A 132 7.65 -5.00 -9.40
N LEU A 133 8.65 -4.11 -9.45
CA LEU A 133 9.61 -4.07 -10.55
C LEU A 133 10.51 -5.33 -10.61
N PRO A 134 11.12 -5.82 -9.50
CA PRO A 134 11.80 -7.11 -9.45
C PRO A 134 10.93 -8.28 -9.93
N GLN A 135 9.69 -8.35 -9.48
CA GLN A 135 8.77 -9.39 -9.91
C GLN A 135 8.50 -9.33 -11.42
N THR A 136 8.36 -8.13 -11.96
CA THR A 136 8.17 -7.92 -13.40
C THR A 136 9.36 -8.40 -14.22
N MET A 137 10.58 -8.20 -13.73
CA MET A 137 11.78 -8.74 -14.40
C MET A 137 11.78 -10.29 -14.43
N GLY A 138 11.36 -10.93 -13.35
CA GLY A 138 11.13 -12.39 -13.36
C GLY A 138 10.06 -12.83 -14.37
N TRP A 139 8.97 -12.05 -14.51
CA TRP A 139 7.95 -12.31 -15.51
C TRP A 139 8.43 -12.11 -16.95
N ILE A 140 9.34 -11.17 -17.21
CA ILE A 140 9.97 -11.00 -18.51
C ILE A 140 10.74 -12.28 -18.87
N LEU A 141 11.56 -12.83 -17.96
CA LEU A 141 12.29 -14.09 -18.21
C LEU A 141 11.36 -15.27 -18.51
N LEU A 142 10.12 -15.26 -17.98
CA LEU A 142 9.14 -16.32 -18.21
C LEU A 142 8.38 -16.17 -19.53
N LEU A 143 7.88 -14.95 -19.80
CA LEU A 143 6.81 -14.71 -20.77
C LEU A 143 7.22 -13.76 -21.91
N ASP A 144 8.52 -13.40 -22.03
CA ASP A 144 9.00 -12.65 -23.19
C ASP A 144 8.67 -13.39 -24.47
N PRO A 145 8.14 -12.73 -25.52
CA PRO A 145 7.74 -13.39 -26.76
C PRO A 145 8.90 -14.03 -27.52
N LYS A 146 10.13 -13.53 -27.34
CA LYS A 146 11.32 -14.03 -28.07
C LYS A 146 12.18 -14.96 -27.18
N TYR A 147 12.39 -14.59 -25.94
CA TYR A 147 13.39 -15.21 -25.05
C TYR A 147 12.77 -15.88 -23.83
N GLY A 148 11.45 -15.73 -23.60
CA GLY A 148 10.78 -16.28 -22.44
C GLY A 148 10.82 -17.81 -22.40
N ILE A 149 11.17 -18.36 -21.22
CA ILE A 149 11.31 -19.82 -21.01
C ILE A 149 10.08 -20.59 -21.47
N PHE A 150 8.88 -20.10 -21.17
CA PHE A 150 7.65 -20.81 -21.57
C PHE A 150 7.47 -20.87 -23.08
N ASN A 151 7.79 -19.79 -23.80
CA ASN A 151 7.75 -19.81 -25.26
C ASN A 151 8.83 -20.71 -25.84
N GLN A 152 10.05 -20.72 -25.26
CA GLN A 152 11.11 -21.65 -25.70
C GLN A 152 10.73 -23.11 -25.49
N LEU A 153 10.10 -23.45 -24.36
CA LEU A 153 9.58 -24.81 -24.10
C LEU A 153 8.50 -25.19 -25.12
N LEU A 154 7.58 -24.27 -25.45
CA LEU A 154 6.55 -24.50 -26.47
C LEU A 154 7.15 -24.72 -27.86
N HIS A 155 8.18 -23.94 -28.23
CA HIS A 155 8.92 -24.14 -29.48
C HIS A 155 9.60 -25.52 -29.53
N ALA A 156 10.18 -25.97 -28.41
CA ALA A 156 10.83 -27.28 -28.32
C ALA A 156 9.86 -28.47 -28.53
N ILE A 157 8.59 -28.29 -28.20
CA ILE A 157 7.53 -29.30 -28.44
C ILE A 157 6.78 -29.09 -29.77
N GLY A 158 7.28 -28.21 -30.66
CA GLY A 158 6.78 -28.04 -32.03
C GLY A 158 5.73 -26.93 -32.21
N ILE A 159 5.45 -26.11 -31.20
CA ILE A 159 4.55 -24.95 -31.33
C ILE A 159 5.37 -23.76 -31.88
N GLY A 160 5.28 -23.51 -33.19
CA GLY A 160 6.13 -22.57 -33.91
C GLY A 160 5.85 -21.07 -33.70
N HIS A 161 4.92 -20.70 -32.82
CA HIS A 161 4.59 -19.29 -32.54
C HIS A 161 4.63 -19.02 -31.03
N SER A 162 4.94 -17.78 -30.68
CA SER A 162 4.93 -17.33 -29.29
C SER A 162 3.51 -17.20 -28.76
N VAL A 163 3.15 -18.04 -27.79
CA VAL A 163 1.82 -18.05 -27.15
C VAL A 163 1.72 -16.96 -26.09
N PHE A 164 2.80 -16.77 -25.35
CA PHE A 164 2.85 -15.81 -24.26
C PHE A 164 3.54 -14.52 -24.68
N ASN A 165 2.97 -13.38 -24.25
CA ASN A 165 3.57 -12.07 -24.46
C ASN A 165 3.31 -11.19 -23.24
N ILE A 166 4.37 -10.97 -22.44
CA ILE A 166 4.29 -10.11 -21.26
C ILE A 166 4.12 -8.63 -21.65
N TYR A 167 4.63 -8.21 -22.82
CA TYR A 167 4.46 -6.86 -23.36
C TYR A 167 3.12 -6.74 -24.06
N SER A 168 2.06 -6.89 -23.29
CA SER A 168 0.67 -6.80 -23.78
C SER A 168 -0.23 -6.27 -22.66
N PHE A 169 -1.44 -5.84 -23.03
CA PHE A 169 -2.45 -5.43 -22.05
C PHE A 169 -2.66 -6.52 -20.97
N TRP A 170 -2.85 -7.78 -21.40
CA TRP A 170 -3.08 -8.89 -20.48
C TRP A 170 -1.81 -9.32 -19.73
N GLY A 171 -0.64 -9.14 -20.30
CA GLY A 171 0.64 -9.36 -19.63
C GLY A 171 0.84 -8.36 -18.49
N ILE A 172 0.52 -7.08 -18.69
CA ILE A 172 0.54 -6.06 -17.65
C ILE A 172 -0.48 -6.40 -16.54
N VAL A 173 -1.71 -6.77 -16.91
CA VAL A 173 -2.71 -7.23 -15.93
C VAL A 173 -2.17 -8.41 -15.11
N TRP A 174 -1.60 -9.41 -15.76
CA TRP A 174 -1.02 -10.59 -15.11
C TRP A 174 0.09 -10.25 -14.13
N ALA A 175 1.04 -9.40 -14.51
CA ALA A 175 2.15 -8.97 -13.65
C ALA A 175 1.67 -8.31 -12.35
N HIS A 176 0.51 -7.65 -12.36
CA HIS A 176 -0.10 -7.06 -11.18
C HIS A 176 -0.85 -8.04 -10.27
N LEU A 177 -1.26 -9.23 -10.79
CA LEU A 177 -2.16 -10.13 -10.04
C LEU A 177 -1.55 -10.61 -8.73
N GLY A 178 -0.23 -10.79 -8.66
CA GLY A 178 0.44 -11.22 -7.43
C GLY A 178 0.09 -10.32 -6.24
N GLY A 179 0.41 -9.06 -6.33
CA GLY A 179 0.13 -8.08 -5.27
C GLY A 179 -1.36 -7.80 -5.09
N THR A 180 -2.13 -7.70 -6.18
CA THR A 180 -3.56 -7.34 -6.09
C THR A 180 -4.43 -8.46 -5.51
N VAL A 181 -4.19 -9.72 -5.86
CA VAL A 181 -4.88 -10.89 -5.27
C VAL A 181 -4.49 -11.05 -3.81
N ALA A 182 -3.19 -10.90 -3.49
CA ALA A 182 -2.71 -10.96 -2.12
C ALA A 182 -3.43 -9.97 -1.20
N VAL A 183 -3.58 -8.71 -1.63
CA VAL A 183 -4.35 -7.69 -0.88
C VAL A 183 -5.80 -8.11 -0.66
N LYS A 184 -6.46 -8.71 -1.67
CA LYS A 184 -7.84 -9.19 -1.52
C LYS A 184 -7.94 -10.33 -0.51
N VAL A 185 -7.03 -11.29 -0.56
CA VAL A 185 -6.98 -12.40 0.42
C VAL A 185 -6.77 -11.84 1.83
N MET A 186 -5.80 -10.93 2.01
CA MET A 186 -5.50 -10.35 3.32
C MET A 186 -6.65 -9.52 3.91
N LEU A 187 -7.42 -8.81 3.08
CA LEU A 187 -8.54 -7.99 3.55
C LEU A 187 -9.83 -8.80 3.76
N LEU A 188 -10.09 -9.80 2.90
CA LEU A 188 -11.36 -10.51 2.91
C LEU A 188 -11.33 -11.76 3.82
N ALA A 189 -10.18 -12.43 4.01
CA ALA A 189 -10.12 -13.62 4.85
C ALA A 189 -10.51 -13.35 6.32
N PRO A 190 -10.04 -12.28 7.00
CA PRO A 190 -10.53 -11.94 8.32
C PRO A 190 -12.04 -11.62 8.35
N ALA A 191 -12.54 -10.93 7.32
CA ALA A 191 -13.97 -10.62 7.23
C ALA A 191 -14.82 -11.90 7.07
N PHE A 192 -14.36 -12.87 6.27
CA PHE A 192 -15.01 -14.19 6.18
C PHE A 192 -14.94 -14.98 7.49
N ARG A 193 -13.85 -14.90 8.25
CA ARG A 193 -13.74 -15.56 9.58
C ARG A 193 -14.75 -15.01 10.58
N ASN A 194 -15.05 -13.73 10.51
CA ASN A 194 -15.97 -13.04 11.42
C ASN A 194 -17.46 -13.22 11.06
N LEU A 195 -17.79 -13.99 10.01
CA LEU A 195 -19.18 -14.34 9.70
C LEU A 195 -19.71 -15.39 10.69
N ASP A 196 -20.86 -15.11 11.27
CA ASP A 196 -21.52 -16.02 12.21
C ASP A 196 -22.00 -17.29 11.49
N ALA A 197 -21.63 -18.46 12.02
CA ALA A 197 -22.06 -19.75 11.52
C ALA A 197 -23.58 -19.96 11.68
N ALA A 198 -24.20 -19.27 12.64
CA ALA A 198 -25.65 -19.35 12.87
C ALA A 198 -26.47 -18.89 11.66
N LEU A 199 -25.95 -17.94 10.87
CA LEU A 199 -26.63 -17.52 9.62
C LEU A 199 -26.68 -18.63 8.57
N GLU A 200 -25.63 -19.43 8.50
CA GLU A 200 -25.52 -20.58 7.60
C GLU A 200 -26.43 -21.72 8.06
N GLU A 201 -26.42 -22.03 9.36
CA GLU A 201 -27.26 -23.05 9.96
C GLU A 201 -28.76 -22.70 9.81
N ALA A 202 -29.15 -21.48 10.08
CA ALA A 202 -30.53 -21.02 9.88
C ALA A 202 -30.97 -21.15 8.42
N SER A 203 -30.09 -20.85 7.47
CA SER A 203 -30.37 -21.01 6.04
C SER A 203 -30.56 -22.48 5.67
N HIS A 204 -29.70 -23.38 6.17
CA HIS A 204 -29.82 -24.82 5.93
C HIS A 204 -31.08 -25.41 6.57
N ILE A 205 -31.40 -25.02 7.81
CA ILE A 205 -32.62 -25.45 8.49
C ILE A 205 -33.87 -25.00 7.72
N SER A 206 -33.80 -23.83 7.07
CA SER A 206 -34.87 -23.31 6.20
C SER A 206 -34.94 -24.00 4.83
N GLY A 207 -34.12 -25.04 4.58
CA GLY A 207 -34.11 -25.79 3.33
C GLY A 207 -33.41 -25.08 2.14
N ALA A 208 -32.70 -24.00 2.38
CA ALA A 208 -32.01 -23.29 1.32
C ALA A 208 -30.79 -24.06 0.79
N SER A 209 -30.60 -24.06 -0.52
CA SER A 209 -29.41 -24.65 -1.16
C SER A 209 -28.16 -23.82 -0.82
N GLY A 210 -26.97 -24.43 -0.83
CA GLY A 210 -25.70 -23.72 -0.59
C GLY A 210 -25.45 -22.54 -1.54
N ARG A 211 -25.93 -22.61 -2.78
CA ARG A 211 -25.90 -21.48 -3.74
C ARG A 211 -26.79 -20.34 -3.28
N HIS A 212 -27.98 -20.62 -2.79
CA HIS A 212 -28.89 -19.61 -2.26
C HIS A 212 -28.29 -18.92 -1.03
N THR A 213 -27.76 -19.70 -0.08
CA THR A 213 -27.04 -19.18 1.10
C THR A 213 -25.89 -18.26 0.71
N PHE A 214 -25.09 -18.68 -0.30
CA PHE A 214 -23.95 -17.88 -0.75
C PHE A 214 -24.38 -16.52 -1.32
N PHE A 215 -25.29 -16.50 -2.30
CA PHE A 215 -25.66 -15.26 -2.98
C PHE A 215 -26.62 -14.37 -2.18
N HIS A 216 -27.48 -14.93 -1.34
CA HIS A 216 -28.52 -14.16 -0.62
C HIS A 216 -28.16 -13.84 0.84
N ILE A 217 -27.18 -14.54 1.41
CA ILE A 217 -26.72 -14.30 2.79
C ILE A 217 -25.26 -13.85 2.82
N PHE A 218 -24.32 -14.67 2.34
CA PHE A 218 -22.91 -14.35 2.47
C PHE A 218 -22.49 -13.12 1.67
N VAL A 219 -22.84 -13.04 0.39
CA VAL A 219 -22.46 -11.90 -0.45
C VAL A 219 -23.04 -10.59 0.10
N PRO A 220 -24.33 -10.47 0.47
CA PRO A 220 -24.86 -9.24 1.07
C PRO A 220 -24.21 -8.85 2.39
N VAL A 221 -23.94 -9.81 3.27
CA VAL A 221 -23.28 -9.54 4.57
C VAL A 221 -21.82 -9.13 4.36
N MET A 222 -21.13 -9.74 3.37
CA MET A 222 -19.76 -9.40 3.00
C MET A 222 -19.65 -8.16 2.12
N MET A 223 -20.76 -7.64 1.57
CA MET A 223 -20.76 -6.52 0.63
C MET A 223 -19.95 -5.31 1.12
N PRO A 224 -19.99 -4.92 2.41
CA PRO A 224 -19.17 -3.83 2.92
C PRO A 224 -17.67 -4.07 2.75
N ALA A 225 -17.20 -5.24 3.15
CA ALA A 225 -15.78 -5.60 3.04
C ALA A 225 -15.35 -5.72 1.57
N ILE A 226 -16.22 -6.29 0.72
CA ILE A 226 -16.01 -6.38 -0.73
C ILE A 226 -15.90 -4.98 -1.34
N LEU A 227 -16.82 -4.08 -1.03
CA LEU A 227 -16.81 -2.70 -1.56
C LEU A 227 -15.58 -1.93 -1.09
N VAL A 228 -15.25 -1.99 0.20
CA VAL A 228 -14.03 -1.34 0.73
C VAL A 228 -12.79 -1.86 0.02
N SER A 229 -12.64 -3.18 -0.10
CA SER A 229 -11.48 -3.78 -0.76
C SER A 229 -11.43 -3.44 -2.25
N THR A 230 -12.58 -3.35 -2.92
CA THR A 230 -12.67 -3.02 -4.35
C THR A 230 -12.30 -1.57 -4.61
N ILE A 231 -12.87 -0.63 -3.86
CA ILE A 231 -12.61 0.80 -4.03
C ILE A 231 -11.15 1.11 -3.69
N LEU A 232 -10.64 0.57 -2.58
CA LEU A 232 -9.22 0.69 -2.23
C LEU A 232 -8.32 0.13 -3.34
N GLY A 233 -8.69 -1.02 -3.90
CA GLY A 233 -7.97 -1.65 -4.99
C GLY A 233 -8.00 -0.81 -6.27
N ILE A 234 -9.14 -0.25 -6.66
CA ILE A 234 -9.24 0.63 -7.85
C ILE A 234 -8.36 1.87 -7.64
N THR A 235 -8.45 2.54 -6.49
CA THR A 235 -7.61 3.71 -6.19
C THR A 235 -6.12 3.38 -6.32
N ARG A 236 -5.68 2.26 -5.71
CA ARG A 236 -4.29 1.80 -5.83
C ARG A 236 -3.90 1.39 -7.26
N SER A 237 -4.86 0.85 -8.02
CA SER A 237 -4.62 0.49 -9.40
C SER A 237 -4.45 1.70 -10.31
N LEU A 238 -5.12 2.80 -10.03
CA LEU A 238 -4.94 4.05 -10.76
C LEU A 238 -3.59 4.71 -10.49
N GLU A 239 -2.95 4.41 -9.34
CA GLU A 239 -1.62 4.88 -8.97
C GLU A 239 -0.47 4.12 -9.65
N ALA A 240 -0.76 3.04 -10.37
CA ALA A 240 0.24 2.15 -10.93
C ALA A 240 1.18 2.89 -11.90
N PHE A 241 2.47 2.58 -11.81
CA PHE A 241 3.51 3.28 -12.53
C PHE A 241 4.63 2.33 -13.00
N GLU A 242 5.17 1.52 -12.10
CA GLU A 242 6.42 0.79 -12.29
C GLU A 242 6.33 -0.29 -13.37
N ILE A 243 5.27 -1.09 -13.33
CA ILE A 243 5.02 -2.18 -14.28
C ILE A 243 4.67 -1.60 -15.65
N GLU A 244 3.82 -0.58 -15.67
CA GLU A 244 3.41 0.13 -16.90
C GLU A 244 4.59 0.86 -17.55
N LEU A 245 5.53 1.38 -16.74
CA LEU A 245 6.73 1.99 -17.28
C LEU A 245 7.62 0.95 -17.99
N LEU A 246 7.83 -0.22 -17.36
CA LEU A 246 8.72 -1.25 -17.89
C LEU A 246 8.08 -2.04 -19.05
N LEU A 247 6.83 -2.45 -18.93
CA LEU A 247 6.15 -3.31 -19.92
C LEU A 247 5.31 -2.54 -20.93
N GLY A 248 4.73 -1.41 -20.52
CA GLY A 248 3.80 -0.65 -21.35
C GLY A 248 4.50 0.33 -22.29
N THR A 249 5.53 1.05 -21.81
CA THR A 249 6.24 2.05 -22.61
C THR A 249 6.80 1.48 -23.91
N PRO A 250 7.47 0.29 -23.92
CA PRO A 250 8.01 -0.28 -25.15
C PRO A 250 6.97 -0.57 -26.26
N ILE A 251 5.71 -0.78 -25.88
CA ILE A 251 4.60 -1.06 -26.81
C ILE A 251 3.67 0.14 -27.03
N GLY A 252 4.06 1.33 -26.54
CA GLY A 252 3.23 2.52 -26.64
C GLY A 252 1.95 2.49 -25.81
N LEU A 253 1.84 1.57 -24.83
CA LEU A 253 0.75 1.49 -23.87
C LEU A 253 1.12 2.32 -22.63
N GLN A 254 0.86 3.61 -22.72
CA GLN A 254 1.07 4.53 -21.60
C GLN A 254 -0.18 4.62 -20.74
N VAL A 255 0.05 4.87 -19.45
CA VAL A 255 -0.96 5.22 -18.46
C VAL A 255 -0.73 6.65 -17.98
N PHE A 256 -1.64 7.16 -17.17
CA PHE A 256 -1.60 8.54 -16.70
C PHE A 256 -0.29 8.88 -15.97
N SER A 257 0.15 7.99 -15.08
CA SER A 257 1.38 8.16 -14.29
C SER A 257 2.65 8.14 -15.15
N THR A 258 2.72 7.25 -16.16
CA THR A 258 3.85 7.19 -17.09
C THR A 258 3.89 8.38 -18.04
N LYS A 259 2.71 8.93 -18.40
CA LYS A 259 2.62 10.14 -19.22
C LYS A 259 3.08 11.39 -18.47
N ILE A 260 2.73 11.52 -17.18
CA ILE A 260 3.25 12.60 -16.33
C ILE A 260 4.78 12.51 -16.21
N HIS A 261 5.29 11.31 -15.96
CA HIS A 261 6.74 11.07 -15.88
C HIS A 261 7.43 11.47 -17.19
N GLU A 262 6.93 11.05 -18.32
CA GLU A 262 7.46 11.40 -19.65
C GLU A 262 7.54 12.92 -19.84
N LEU A 263 6.47 13.66 -19.52
CA LEU A 263 6.43 15.13 -19.67
C LEU A 263 7.48 15.83 -18.78
N VAL A 264 7.74 15.31 -17.60
CA VAL A 264 8.76 15.89 -16.68
C VAL A 264 10.18 15.54 -17.10
N THR A 265 10.38 14.38 -17.72
CA THR A 265 11.70 13.89 -18.15
C THR A 265 12.06 14.27 -19.59
N TRP A 266 11.16 14.89 -20.34
CA TRP A 266 11.45 15.41 -21.68
C TRP A 266 12.53 16.47 -21.68
N GLU A 267 13.22 16.63 -22.78
CA GLU A 267 14.17 17.69 -23.04
C GLU A 267 13.64 18.65 -24.14
N PRO A 268 13.21 19.88 -23.77
CA PRO A 268 13.15 20.48 -22.43
C PRO A 268 11.94 19.98 -21.61
N PRO A 269 12.07 19.90 -20.25
CA PRO A 269 10.99 19.45 -19.36
C PRO A 269 9.71 20.27 -19.51
N GLN A 270 8.57 19.59 -19.59
CA GLN A 270 7.25 20.21 -19.75
C GLN A 270 6.47 20.17 -18.42
N PHE A 271 6.89 20.99 -17.47
CA PHE A 271 6.29 21.00 -16.12
C PHE A 271 4.83 21.47 -16.12
N ALA A 272 4.48 22.52 -16.89
CA ALA A 272 3.12 23.06 -16.88
C ALA A 272 2.06 22.04 -17.35
N PRO A 273 2.22 21.33 -18.48
CA PRO A 273 1.32 20.25 -18.86
C PRO A 273 1.31 19.10 -17.85
N ALA A 274 2.46 18.72 -17.29
CA ALA A 274 2.53 17.66 -16.28
C ALA A 274 1.74 18.01 -15.03
N MET A 275 1.81 19.28 -14.55
CA MET A 275 1.04 19.75 -13.40
C MET A 275 -0.46 19.86 -13.70
N ALA A 276 -0.83 20.33 -14.90
CA ALA A 276 -2.22 20.38 -15.30
C ALA A 276 -2.83 18.97 -15.32
N LEU A 277 -2.15 18.00 -15.90
CA LEU A 277 -2.56 16.59 -15.87
C LEU A 277 -2.62 16.06 -14.43
N SER A 278 -1.61 16.34 -13.62
CA SER A 278 -1.57 15.91 -12.22
C SER A 278 -2.75 16.48 -11.42
N THR A 279 -3.13 17.74 -11.69
CA THR A 279 -4.29 18.40 -11.07
C THR A 279 -5.60 17.74 -11.47
N VAL A 280 -5.78 17.40 -12.75
CA VAL A 280 -6.96 16.66 -13.25
C VAL A 280 -7.06 15.31 -12.56
N PHE A 281 -5.95 14.57 -12.50
CA PHE A 281 -5.93 13.24 -11.91
C PHE A 281 -6.18 13.28 -10.40
N LEU A 282 -5.60 14.25 -9.68
CA LEU A 282 -5.90 14.49 -8.28
C LEU A 282 -7.39 14.77 -8.06
N GLY A 283 -7.98 15.66 -8.88
CA GLY A 283 -9.42 15.97 -8.82
C GLY A 283 -10.29 14.73 -8.99
N LEU A 284 -9.96 13.89 -9.97
CA LEU A 284 -10.66 12.63 -10.22
C LEU A 284 -10.57 11.66 -9.03
N LEU A 285 -9.37 11.51 -8.45
CA LEU A 285 -9.18 10.65 -7.27
C LEU A 285 -9.91 11.19 -6.05
N LEU A 286 -9.90 12.51 -5.82
CA LEU A 286 -10.65 13.13 -4.72
C LEU A 286 -12.16 12.91 -4.86
N VAL A 287 -12.70 13.00 -6.08
CA VAL A 287 -14.12 12.66 -6.36
C VAL A 287 -14.40 11.19 -6.04
N MET A 288 -13.53 10.27 -6.46
CA MET A 288 -13.69 8.85 -6.14
C MET A 288 -13.67 8.59 -4.64
N VAL A 289 -12.73 9.21 -3.90
CA VAL A 289 -12.64 9.10 -2.44
C VAL A 289 -13.86 9.71 -1.75
N ALA A 290 -14.36 10.84 -2.24
CA ALA A 290 -15.58 11.46 -1.72
C ALA A 290 -16.81 10.57 -1.94
N MET A 291 -16.95 9.96 -3.12
CA MET A 291 -18.00 8.96 -3.40
C MET A 291 -17.88 7.75 -2.48
N GLN A 292 -16.66 7.24 -2.29
CA GLN A 292 -16.38 6.14 -1.37
C GLN A 292 -16.85 6.46 0.06
N ARG A 293 -16.45 7.62 0.60
CA ARG A 293 -16.85 8.06 1.96
C ARG A 293 -18.36 8.22 2.09
N ARG A 294 -19.00 8.81 1.08
CA ARG A 294 -20.47 8.99 1.07
C ARG A 294 -21.21 7.65 1.04
N TYR A 295 -20.71 6.66 0.32
CA TYR A 295 -21.31 5.35 0.19
C TYR A 295 -21.13 4.49 1.45
N ILE A 296 -19.91 4.45 1.99
CA ILE A 296 -19.58 3.67 3.19
C ILE A 296 -20.16 4.31 4.44
N GLY A 297 -20.08 5.65 4.58
CA GLY A 297 -20.52 6.37 5.77
C GLY A 297 -22.04 6.37 6.01
N LYS A 298 -22.86 6.08 4.98
CA LYS A 298 -24.32 5.99 5.12
C LYS A 298 -24.84 4.67 5.70
N ARG A 299 -24.01 3.64 5.80
CA ARG A 299 -24.40 2.33 6.30
C ARG A 299 -23.57 2.00 7.53
N ASN A 300 -24.15 2.16 8.70
CA ASN A 300 -23.60 1.61 9.95
C ASN A 300 -23.65 0.09 9.86
N TYR A 301 -22.55 -0.50 9.40
CA TYR A 301 -22.37 -1.94 9.49
C TYR A 301 -21.89 -2.24 10.92
N ALA A 302 -22.82 -2.22 11.86
CA ALA A 302 -22.57 -2.78 13.17
C ALA A 302 -22.29 -4.28 12.96
N THR A 303 -21.02 -4.65 13.03
CA THR A 303 -20.66 -6.03 13.33
C THR A 303 -21.27 -6.28 14.70
N VAL A 304 -22.28 -7.15 14.75
CA VAL A 304 -22.86 -7.60 16.01
C VAL A 304 -21.73 -8.28 16.78
N THR A 305 -21.09 -7.53 17.67
CA THR A 305 -20.12 -8.05 18.63
C THR A 305 -20.91 -8.76 19.74
N GLY A 306 -21.35 -9.98 19.43
CA GLY A 306 -22.00 -10.87 20.38
C GLY A 306 -21.10 -12.07 20.66
N ARG A 307 -21.07 -12.47 21.91
CA ARG A 307 -20.32 -13.57 22.51
C ARG A 307 -20.19 -14.81 21.61
N GLY A 308 -18.94 -15.27 21.40
CA GLY A 308 -18.63 -16.63 21.01
C GLY A 308 -18.98 -16.99 19.56
N PHE A 309 -18.26 -16.39 18.58
CA PHE A 309 -18.32 -16.88 17.20
C PHE A 309 -17.72 -18.30 17.14
N SER A 310 -18.55 -19.33 16.93
CA SER A 310 -18.04 -20.64 16.58
C SER A 310 -17.60 -20.63 15.12
N ILE A 311 -16.30 -20.66 14.89
CA ILE A 311 -15.74 -20.80 13.55
C ILE A 311 -15.96 -22.27 13.14
N ARG A 312 -17.03 -22.55 12.43
CA ARG A 312 -17.25 -23.89 11.85
C ARG A 312 -16.61 -23.92 10.46
N SER A 313 -15.64 -24.78 10.27
CA SER A 313 -15.06 -25.02 8.95
C SER A 313 -15.97 -25.93 8.13
N MET A 314 -16.31 -25.50 6.90
CA MET A 314 -17.06 -26.32 5.95
C MET A 314 -16.17 -27.46 5.42
N PRO A 315 -16.58 -28.73 5.54
CA PRO A 315 -15.80 -29.85 5.03
C PRO A 315 -15.85 -29.88 3.50
N LEU A 316 -14.69 -29.82 2.85
CA LEU A 316 -14.57 -29.93 1.38
C LEU A 316 -14.62 -31.38 0.90
N GLY A 317 -14.47 -32.35 1.79
CA GLY A 317 -14.42 -33.76 1.43
C GLY A 317 -13.34 -34.07 0.37
N LYS A 318 -13.73 -34.67 -0.74
CA LYS A 318 -12.80 -35.03 -1.84
C LYS A 318 -12.19 -33.81 -2.55
N TRP A 319 -12.81 -32.63 -2.46
CA TRP A 319 -12.32 -31.39 -3.07
C TRP A 319 -11.23 -30.67 -2.28
N ARG A 320 -10.90 -31.15 -1.09
CA ARG A 320 -9.89 -30.55 -0.21
C ARG A 320 -8.51 -30.43 -0.86
N TYR A 321 -8.04 -31.52 -1.50
CA TYR A 321 -6.71 -31.53 -2.15
C TYR A 321 -6.69 -30.80 -3.50
N PRO A 322 -7.68 -30.93 -4.39
CA PRO A 322 -7.79 -30.08 -5.58
C PRO A 322 -7.84 -28.57 -5.27
N ALA A 323 -8.57 -28.17 -4.23
CA ALA A 323 -8.62 -26.77 -3.80
C ALA A 323 -7.26 -26.29 -3.27
N LEU A 324 -6.57 -27.13 -2.46
CA LEU A 324 -5.20 -26.83 -2.03
C LEU A 324 -4.27 -26.68 -3.22
N ALA A 325 -4.28 -27.62 -4.16
CA ALA A 325 -3.43 -27.60 -5.35
C ALA A 325 -3.66 -26.34 -6.17
N LEU A 326 -4.91 -25.91 -6.35
CA LEU A 326 -5.26 -24.69 -7.08
C LEU A 326 -4.68 -23.43 -6.40
N ILE A 327 -4.88 -23.26 -5.10
CA ILE A 327 -4.39 -22.08 -4.39
C ILE A 327 -2.87 -22.09 -4.30
N LEU A 328 -2.30 -23.25 -3.96
CA LEU A 328 -0.86 -23.40 -3.83
C LEU A 328 -0.14 -23.16 -5.16
N SER A 329 -0.63 -23.75 -6.25
CA SER A 329 -0.05 -23.53 -7.59
C SER A 329 -0.14 -22.07 -7.99
N PHE A 330 -1.29 -21.42 -7.77
CA PHE A 330 -1.42 -19.98 -8.02
C PHE A 330 -0.42 -19.17 -7.20
N ALA A 331 -0.34 -19.39 -5.88
CA ALA A 331 0.56 -18.65 -5.01
C ALA A 331 2.04 -18.87 -5.37
N VAL A 332 2.42 -20.12 -5.72
CA VAL A 332 3.79 -20.46 -6.14
C VAL A 332 4.10 -19.81 -7.49
N ILE A 333 3.24 -19.95 -8.49
CA ILE A 333 3.46 -19.37 -9.81
C ILE A 333 3.60 -17.85 -9.72
N ILE A 334 2.75 -17.19 -8.96
CA ILE A 334 2.73 -15.72 -8.89
C ILE A 334 3.88 -15.15 -8.04
N THR A 335 4.34 -15.86 -7.03
CA THR A 335 5.30 -15.33 -6.05
C THR A 335 6.68 -15.97 -6.17
N VAL A 336 6.73 -17.30 -6.16
CA VAL A 336 7.99 -18.04 -6.05
C VAL A 336 8.69 -18.12 -7.42
N VAL A 337 7.95 -18.50 -8.46
CA VAL A 337 8.53 -18.74 -9.79
C VAL A 337 9.22 -17.48 -10.34
N PRO A 338 8.60 -16.30 -10.41
CA PRO A 338 9.29 -15.09 -10.91
C PRO A 338 10.45 -14.67 -10.01
N THR A 339 10.38 -14.91 -8.69
CA THR A 339 11.50 -14.61 -7.78
C THR A 339 12.69 -15.54 -8.01
N VAL A 340 12.45 -16.84 -8.20
CA VAL A 340 13.52 -17.81 -8.50
C VAL A 340 14.18 -17.49 -9.83
N LEU A 341 13.40 -17.14 -10.84
CA LEU A 341 13.95 -16.76 -12.14
C LEU A 341 14.67 -15.41 -12.12
N LEU A 342 14.19 -14.46 -11.33
CA LEU A 342 14.92 -13.23 -11.09
C LEU A 342 16.32 -13.53 -10.51
N ILE A 343 16.41 -14.44 -9.53
CA ILE A 343 17.70 -14.88 -8.97
C ILE A 343 18.54 -15.56 -10.03
N ALA A 344 17.97 -16.46 -10.84
CA ALA A 344 18.68 -17.10 -11.96
C ALA A 344 19.18 -16.05 -12.97
N GLY A 345 18.38 -15.02 -13.26
CA GLY A 345 18.74 -13.92 -14.15
C GLY A 345 20.01 -13.17 -13.74
N THR A 346 20.34 -13.11 -12.43
CA THR A 346 21.56 -12.47 -11.95
C THR A 346 22.84 -13.17 -12.39
N PHE A 347 22.75 -14.46 -12.72
CA PHE A 347 23.87 -15.28 -13.16
C PHE A 347 23.93 -15.43 -14.69
N MET A 348 23.05 -14.81 -15.46
CA MET A 348 23.03 -14.90 -16.92
C MET A 348 24.04 -13.93 -17.53
N LYS A 349 24.78 -14.36 -18.54
CA LYS A 349 25.68 -13.48 -19.34
C LYS A 349 24.88 -12.46 -20.15
N LEU A 350 23.73 -12.90 -20.72
CA LEU A 350 22.78 -12.06 -21.42
C LEU A 350 21.38 -12.39 -20.89
N PHE A 351 20.70 -11.39 -20.41
CA PHE A 351 19.38 -11.53 -19.79
C PHE A 351 18.36 -12.13 -20.77
N GLY A 352 17.81 -13.29 -20.41
CA GLY A 352 16.83 -14.02 -21.22
C GLY A 352 17.39 -15.00 -22.23
N PHE A 353 18.72 -15.01 -22.49
CA PHE A 353 19.34 -15.91 -23.45
C PHE A 353 19.86 -17.18 -22.77
N PHE A 354 19.03 -18.23 -22.74
CA PHE A 354 19.38 -19.52 -22.16
C PHE A 354 20.19 -20.44 -23.10
N ASN A 355 20.11 -20.22 -24.42
CA ASN A 355 20.64 -21.12 -25.46
C ASN A 355 21.98 -20.64 -26.06
N ILE A 356 22.77 -19.91 -25.29
CA ILE A 356 24.11 -19.49 -25.70
C ILE A 356 25.17 -20.42 -25.09
N ALA A 357 26.36 -20.47 -25.69
CA ALA A 357 27.49 -21.17 -25.10
C ALA A 357 27.85 -20.55 -23.75
N ASP A 358 27.89 -21.36 -22.68
CA ASP A 358 28.14 -20.93 -21.30
C ASP A 358 27.26 -19.75 -20.84
N PRO A 359 25.94 -19.94 -20.66
CA PRO A 359 24.99 -18.84 -20.34
C PRO A 359 25.19 -18.25 -18.95
N TRP A 360 25.96 -18.89 -18.08
CA TRP A 360 26.08 -18.54 -16.67
C TRP A 360 27.40 -17.83 -16.36
N THR A 361 27.35 -16.80 -15.51
CA THR A 361 28.53 -16.04 -15.03
C THR A 361 28.28 -15.47 -13.64
N LEU A 362 29.37 -15.20 -12.91
CA LEU A 362 29.36 -14.42 -11.67
C LEU A 362 29.81 -12.97 -11.89
N ASP A 363 30.14 -12.59 -13.12
CA ASP A 363 30.72 -11.28 -13.42
C ASP A 363 29.73 -10.14 -13.16
N ASN A 364 28.43 -10.37 -13.33
CA ASN A 364 27.39 -9.38 -12.99
C ASN A 364 27.44 -9.02 -11.51
N TRP A 365 27.58 -10.01 -10.63
CA TRP A 365 27.75 -9.80 -9.20
C TRP A 365 29.03 -9.06 -8.87
N ARG A 366 30.15 -9.47 -9.47
CA ARG A 366 31.45 -8.83 -9.25
C ARG A 366 31.45 -7.38 -9.73
N ALA A 367 30.97 -7.14 -10.95
CA ALA A 367 30.87 -5.79 -11.52
C ALA A 367 29.95 -4.88 -10.70
N THR A 368 28.74 -5.38 -10.32
CA THR A 368 27.78 -4.59 -9.57
C THR A 368 28.23 -4.31 -8.14
N LEU A 369 28.81 -5.31 -7.45
CA LEU A 369 29.32 -5.15 -6.08
C LEU A 369 30.55 -4.25 -5.98
N SER A 370 31.37 -4.17 -7.05
CA SER A 370 32.51 -3.27 -7.12
C SER A 370 32.15 -1.85 -7.52
N ASP A 371 30.90 -1.60 -7.93
CA ASP A 371 30.41 -0.26 -8.29
C ASP A 371 30.19 0.61 -7.04
N PRO A 372 30.92 1.73 -6.87
CA PRO A 372 30.72 2.65 -5.75
C PRO A 372 29.28 3.21 -5.68
N VAL A 373 28.58 3.28 -6.82
CA VAL A 373 27.19 3.78 -6.89
C VAL A 373 26.25 2.80 -6.19
N LEU A 374 26.45 1.49 -6.34
CA LEU A 374 25.66 0.48 -5.63
C LEU A 374 25.76 0.66 -4.12
N MET A 375 27.00 0.74 -3.60
CA MET A 375 27.21 0.85 -2.15
C MET A 375 26.60 2.12 -1.57
N ARG A 376 26.72 3.23 -2.29
CA ARG A 376 26.05 4.49 -1.94
C ARG A 376 24.53 4.36 -1.97
N SER A 377 23.97 3.73 -3.00
CA SER A 377 22.53 3.53 -3.16
C SER A 377 21.96 2.60 -2.10
N LEU A 378 22.72 1.57 -1.71
CA LEU A 378 22.38 0.69 -0.58
C LEU A 378 22.32 1.47 0.73
N TRP A 379 23.35 2.26 1.01
CA TRP A 379 23.41 3.11 2.19
C TRP A 379 22.24 4.13 2.21
N ASN A 380 22.02 4.81 1.10
CA ASN A 380 20.90 5.75 0.97
C ASN A 380 19.55 5.07 1.23
N THR A 381 19.34 3.87 0.69
CA THR A 381 18.10 3.09 0.91
C THR A 381 17.90 2.77 2.38
N ILE A 382 18.96 2.31 3.07
CA ILE A 382 18.89 2.00 4.50
C ILE A 382 18.62 3.28 5.30
N VAL A 383 19.33 4.37 5.03
CA VAL A 383 19.18 5.64 5.75
C VAL A 383 17.80 6.26 5.50
N VAL A 384 17.32 6.28 4.26
CA VAL A 384 15.97 6.78 3.93
C VAL A 384 14.91 5.89 4.58
N GLY A 385 15.04 4.57 4.50
CA GLY A 385 14.08 3.64 5.07
C GLY A 385 14.01 3.71 6.60
N LEU A 386 15.16 3.60 7.28
CA LEU A 386 15.22 3.68 8.75
C LEU A 386 14.86 5.08 9.24
N GLY A 387 15.38 6.13 8.59
CA GLY A 387 15.14 7.51 8.98
C GLY A 387 13.65 7.87 8.84
N SER A 388 13.03 7.57 7.71
CA SER A 388 11.58 7.80 7.52
C SER A 388 10.74 6.93 8.46
N GLY A 389 11.14 5.68 8.72
CA GLY A 389 10.48 4.78 9.65
C GLY A 389 10.52 5.33 11.09
N ILE A 390 11.68 5.72 11.59
CA ILE A 390 11.86 6.27 12.96
C ILE A 390 11.11 7.59 13.10
N ILE A 391 11.30 8.54 12.18
CA ILE A 391 10.58 9.82 12.21
C ILE A 391 9.07 9.57 12.15
N GLY A 392 8.64 8.65 11.27
CA GLY A 392 7.25 8.27 11.12
C GLY A 392 6.64 7.70 12.39
N ILE A 393 7.32 6.80 13.10
CA ILE A 393 6.84 6.22 14.36
C ILE A 393 6.43 7.31 15.35
N PHE A 394 7.32 8.27 15.61
CA PHE A 394 7.05 9.36 16.57
C PHE A 394 5.99 10.33 16.05
N PHE A 395 6.07 10.70 14.78
CA PHE A 395 5.16 11.67 14.17
C PHE A 395 3.72 11.13 14.09
N TYR A 396 3.56 9.88 13.62
CA TYR A 396 2.23 9.27 13.50
C TYR A 396 1.65 8.90 14.88
N ALA A 397 2.47 8.50 15.84
CA ALA A 397 2.03 8.27 17.21
C ALA A 397 1.49 9.55 17.85
N LEU A 398 2.18 10.68 17.64
CA LEU A 398 1.73 11.97 18.14
C LEU A 398 0.39 12.39 17.50
N ILE A 399 0.28 12.26 16.17
CA ILE A 399 -0.97 12.54 15.44
C ILE A 399 -2.11 11.66 15.96
N ALA A 400 -1.91 10.34 16.01
CA ALA A 400 -2.92 9.39 16.46
C ALA A 400 -3.35 9.65 17.92
N TYR A 401 -2.37 9.96 18.79
CA TYR A 401 -2.65 10.30 20.18
C TYR A 401 -3.53 11.54 20.31
N VAL A 402 -3.23 12.62 19.59
CA VAL A 402 -4.04 13.85 19.59
C VAL A 402 -5.45 13.56 19.06
N ILE A 403 -5.61 12.76 18.01
CA ILE A 403 -6.90 12.42 17.43
C ILE A 403 -7.78 11.62 18.44
N VAL A 404 -7.20 10.61 19.11
CA VAL A 404 -7.97 9.67 19.94
C VAL A 404 -8.17 10.19 21.36
N LYS A 405 -7.10 10.69 21.99
CA LYS A 405 -7.06 10.97 23.44
C LYS A 405 -7.26 12.44 23.80
N SER A 406 -7.26 13.37 22.81
CA SER A 406 -7.49 14.79 23.10
C SER A 406 -8.91 15.25 22.81
N ARG A 407 -9.32 16.36 23.45
CA ARG A 407 -10.56 17.10 23.14
C ARG A 407 -10.33 18.29 22.21
N TYR A 408 -9.19 18.32 21.51
CA TYR A 408 -8.83 19.41 20.61
C TYR A 408 -9.89 19.59 19.51
N ARG A 409 -10.37 20.81 19.32
CA ARG A 409 -11.42 21.09 18.31
C ARG A 409 -10.98 20.75 16.90
N GLY A 410 -9.67 20.90 16.58
CA GLY A 410 -9.11 20.60 15.27
C GLY A 410 -8.79 19.11 15.01
N ARG A 411 -9.08 18.18 15.94
CA ARG A 411 -8.75 16.75 15.80
C ARG A 411 -9.34 16.09 14.56
N TRP A 412 -10.57 16.49 14.16
CA TRP A 412 -11.21 15.94 12.97
C TRP A 412 -10.49 16.39 11.68
N LEU A 413 -9.99 17.63 11.65
CA LEU A 413 -9.20 18.16 10.55
C LEU A 413 -7.83 17.48 10.50
N LEU A 414 -7.21 17.25 11.66
CA LEU A 414 -5.95 16.53 11.76
C LEU A 414 -6.11 15.07 11.26
N ASP A 415 -7.19 14.38 11.63
CA ASP A 415 -7.52 13.04 11.13
C ASP A 415 -7.74 13.05 9.61
N PHE A 416 -8.48 14.02 9.10
CA PHE A 416 -8.71 14.19 7.66
C PHE A 416 -7.39 14.41 6.90
N LEU A 417 -6.57 15.35 7.36
CA LEU A 417 -5.30 15.69 6.71
C LEU A 417 -4.29 14.54 6.78
N SER A 418 -4.25 13.82 7.90
CA SER A 418 -3.37 12.66 8.02
C SER A 418 -3.76 11.51 7.08
N TRP A 419 -5.02 11.45 6.65
CA TRP A 419 -5.54 10.44 5.73
C TRP A 419 -5.41 10.85 4.25
N LEU A 420 -5.33 12.16 3.97
CA LEU A 420 -5.33 12.71 2.61
C LEU A 420 -4.21 12.16 1.70
N PRO A 421 -2.95 11.96 2.16
CA PRO A 421 -1.88 11.43 1.32
C PRO A 421 -2.15 10.03 0.77
N TRP A 422 -3.10 9.26 1.36
CA TRP A 422 -3.53 7.98 0.80
C TRP A 422 -4.16 8.10 -0.59
N SER A 423 -4.76 9.25 -0.86
CA SER A 423 -5.44 9.53 -2.13
C SER A 423 -4.54 10.16 -3.19
N ILE A 424 -3.24 10.33 -2.87
CA ILE A 424 -2.28 11.00 -3.76
C ILE A 424 -1.33 9.95 -4.33
N PRO A 425 -1.36 9.67 -5.65
CA PRO A 425 -0.37 8.83 -6.29
C PRO A 425 1.06 9.27 -6.02
N GLY A 426 1.98 8.30 -5.90
CA GLY A 426 3.37 8.60 -5.61
C GLY A 426 3.99 9.57 -6.61
N ILE A 427 3.72 9.39 -7.90
CA ILE A 427 4.24 10.29 -8.94
C ILE A 427 3.72 11.74 -8.80
N LEU A 428 2.45 11.93 -8.40
CA LEU A 428 1.89 13.26 -8.16
C LEU A 428 2.52 13.92 -6.94
N LEU A 429 2.71 13.15 -5.86
CA LEU A 429 3.43 13.64 -4.69
C LEU A 429 4.87 14.02 -5.05
N GLY A 430 5.53 13.22 -5.90
CA GLY A 430 6.86 13.53 -6.44
C GLY A 430 6.90 14.84 -7.20
N VAL A 431 5.99 15.05 -8.17
CA VAL A 431 5.89 16.31 -8.94
C VAL A 431 5.60 17.50 -8.02
N ALA A 432 4.67 17.36 -7.09
CA ALA A 432 4.27 18.41 -6.18
C ALA A 432 5.43 18.84 -5.26
N LEU A 433 6.16 17.88 -4.70
CA LEU A 433 7.35 18.14 -3.88
C LEU A 433 8.50 18.70 -4.72
N LEU A 434 8.77 18.11 -5.89
CA LEU A 434 9.78 18.60 -6.83
C LEU A 434 9.62 20.10 -7.05
N TRP A 435 8.42 20.51 -7.43
CA TRP A 435 8.14 21.91 -7.71
C TRP A 435 8.22 22.81 -6.46
N THR A 436 7.69 22.33 -5.33
CA THR A 436 7.76 23.06 -4.05
C THR A 436 9.21 23.39 -3.69
N PHE A 437 10.11 22.42 -3.84
CA PHE A 437 11.51 22.57 -3.45
C PHE A 437 12.35 23.33 -4.50
N LEU A 438 12.00 23.27 -5.78
CA LEU A 438 12.67 24.04 -6.82
C LEU A 438 12.26 25.52 -6.81
N GLN A 439 10.99 25.82 -6.54
CA GLN A 439 10.49 27.19 -6.60
C GLN A 439 10.80 28.00 -5.32
N THR A 440 10.86 27.35 -4.17
CA THR A 440 11.03 28.01 -2.89
C THR A 440 12.51 28.08 -2.50
N LYS A 441 13.13 29.23 -2.61
CA LYS A 441 14.58 29.46 -2.35
C LYS A 441 15.06 28.87 -1.01
N ILE A 442 14.23 28.92 0.05
CA ILE A 442 14.57 28.44 1.38
C ILE A 442 14.67 26.88 1.42
N PHE A 443 13.97 26.19 0.54
CA PHE A 443 13.97 24.73 0.47
C PHE A 443 14.93 24.17 -0.59
N LEU A 444 15.42 25.01 -1.49
CA LEU A 444 16.31 24.60 -2.57
C LEU A 444 17.56 23.81 -2.09
N PRO A 445 18.21 24.11 -0.94
CA PRO A 445 19.35 23.34 -0.45
C PRO A 445 19.01 21.88 -0.09
N ILE A 446 17.72 21.58 0.16
CA ILE A 446 17.25 20.22 0.51
C ILE A 446 16.94 19.41 -0.77
N TYR A 447 16.72 20.09 -1.90
CA TYR A 447 16.45 19.43 -3.18
C TYR A 447 17.60 18.50 -3.59
N GLY A 448 17.26 17.31 -4.07
CA GLY A 448 18.22 16.29 -4.48
C GLY A 448 18.98 15.60 -3.33
N THR A 449 18.63 15.87 -2.09
CA THR A 449 19.21 15.20 -0.91
C THR A 449 18.37 14.03 -0.42
N ILE A 450 18.95 13.16 0.41
CA ILE A 450 18.24 12.07 1.09
C ILE A 450 17.14 12.58 2.04
N TYR A 451 17.26 13.81 2.56
CA TYR A 451 16.27 14.39 3.47
C TYR A 451 14.94 14.66 2.78
N LEU A 452 14.97 15.07 1.50
CA LEU A 452 13.74 15.23 0.71
C LEU A 452 13.06 13.90 0.47
N LEU A 453 13.83 12.84 0.19
CA LEU A 453 13.29 11.50 0.04
C LEU A 453 12.69 10.97 1.35
N MET A 454 13.35 11.19 2.50
CA MET A 454 12.78 10.85 3.81
C MET A 454 11.46 11.58 4.06
N LEU A 455 11.41 12.90 3.78
CA LEU A 455 10.19 13.70 3.94
C LEU A 455 9.05 13.16 3.07
N ALA A 456 9.32 12.84 1.82
CA ALA A 456 8.35 12.26 0.90
C ALA A 456 7.80 10.91 1.43
N MET A 457 8.68 10.05 1.95
CA MET A 457 8.27 8.76 2.53
C MET A 457 7.47 8.92 3.82
N VAL A 458 7.82 9.89 4.68
CA VAL A 458 7.05 10.22 5.89
C VAL A 458 5.63 10.70 5.49
N ILE A 459 5.50 11.58 4.50
CA ILE A 459 4.19 12.04 4.03
C ILE A 459 3.39 10.88 3.45
N LYS A 460 3.98 10.07 2.58
CA LYS A 460 3.32 8.94 1.90
C LYS A 460 2.84 7.86 2.87
N SER A 461 3.63 7.55 3.90
CA SER A 461 3.32 6.49 4.88
C SER A 461 2.43 6.98 6.04
N MET A 462 2.20 8.29 6.17
CA MET A 462 1.44 8.90 7.26
C MET A 462 0.03 8.32 7.43
N PRO A 463 -0.77 8.08 6.36
CA PRO A 463 -2.10 7.52 6.52
C PRO A 463 -2.09 6.14 7.17
N PHE A 464 -1.24 5.25 6.66
CA PHE A 464 -1.11 3.89 7.19
C PHE A 464 -0.64 3.90 8.64
N GLY A 465 0.44 4.61 8.94
CA GLY A 465 1.02 4.66 10.27
C GLY A 465 0.05 5.27 11.30
N THR A 466 -0.59 6.38 10.96
CA THR A 466 -1.55 7.04 11.85
C THR A 466 -2.77 6.17 12.11
N GLN A 467 -3.36 5.55 11.08
CA GLN A 467 -4.56 4.71 11.27
C GLN A 467 -4.26 3.42 12.03
N MET A 468 -3.11 2.82 11.84
CA MET A 468 -2.69 1.63 12.58
C MET A 468 -2.52 1.92 14.07
N ILE A 469 -1.80 2.98 14.42
CA ILE A 469 -1.62 3.37 15.82
C ILE A 469 -2.95 3.84 16.43
N LYS A 470 -3.76 4.58 15.68
CA LYS A 470 -5.11 5.02 16.08
C LYS A 470 -6.00 3.83 16.43
N SER A 471 -5.99 2.77 15.64
CA SER A 471 -6.81 1.57 15.89
C SER A 471 -6.46 0.90 17.21
N VAL A 472 -5.17 0.82 17.55
CA VAL A 472 -4.71 0.28 18.83
C VAL A 472 -5.07 1.21 19.99
N LEU A 473 -4.88 2.54 19.83
CA LEU A 473 -5.22 3.51 20.87
C LEU A 473 -6.72 3.55 21.19
N ILE A 474 -7.60 3.27 20.21
CA ILE A 474 -9.05 3.17 20.43
C ILE A 474 -9.40 1.93 21.26
N GLN A 475 -8.67 0.83 21.07
CA GLN A 475 -8.88 -0.41 21.84
C GLN A 475 -8.39 -0.31 23.29
N LEU A 476 -7.44 0.60 23.56
CA LEU A 476 -6.97 0.90 24.92
C LEU A 476 -8.01 1.80 25.61
N GLY A 477 -8.79 1.22 26.51
CA GLY A 477 -9.78 1.93 27.31
C GLY A 477 -9.16 3.06 28.14
N SER A 478 -9.98 4.00 28.59
CA SER A 478 -9.58 5.08 29.52
C SER A 478 -9.19 4.56 30.90
N ASP A 479 -9.68 3.36 31.25
CA ASP A 479 -9.53 2.75 32.58
C ASP A 479 -8.06 2.60 33.01
N LEU A 480 -7.17 2.28 32.05
CA LEU A 480 -5.73 2.17 32.33
C LEU A 480 -5.10 3.53 32.71
N GLU A 481 -5.54 4.60 32.07
CA GLU A 481 -5.08 5.95 32.38
C GLU A 481 -5.64 6.43 33.73
N GLU A 482 -6.88 6.09 34.01
CA GLU A 482 -7.57 6.39 35.26
C GLU A 482 -6.93 5.64 36.44
N ALA A 483 -6.68 4.33 36.28
CA ALA A 483 -5.98 3.52 37.28
C ALA A 483 -4.59 4.06 37.60
N SER A 484 -3.81 4.43 36.56
CA SER A 484 -2.49 5.02 36.78
C SER A 484 -2.55 6.32 37.59
N LYS A 485 -3.57 7.15 37.39
CA LYS A 485 -3.73 8.37 38.17
C LYS A 485 -4.21 8.16 39.58
N VAL A 486 -5.10 7.22 39.82
CA VAL A 486 -5.50 6.84 41.20
C VAL A 486 -4.27 6.41 41.97
N CYS A 487 -3.28 5.77 41.33
CA CYS A 487 -1.99 5.43 41.91
C CYS A 487 -0.99 6.61 41.96
N GLY A 488 -1.42 7.86 41.67
CA GLY A 488 -0.54 9.04 41.73
C GLY A 488 0.34 9.24 40.49
N GLY A 489 0.13 8.49 39.39
CA GLY A 489 0.91 8.62 38.17
C GLY A 489 0.68 9.96 37.46
N THR A 490 1.78 10.65 37.10
CA THR A 490 1.72 11.81 36.20
C THR A 490 1.43 11.36 34.78
N TRP A 491 1.01 12.28 33.90
CA TRP A 491 0.78 11.96 32.48
C TRP A 491 1.99 11.31 31.81
N LEU A 492 3.18 11.87 32.01
CA LEU A 492 4.41 11.34 31.43
C LEU A 492 4.71 9.92 31.95
N HIS A 493 4.43 9.68 33.22
CA HIS A 493 4.55 8.35 33.82
C HIS A 493 3.57 7.35 33.16
N THR A 494 2.30 7.72 33.06
CA THR A 494 1.26 6.92 32.41
C THR A 494 1.60 6.63 30.95
N PHE A 495 2.01 7.67 30.21
CA PHE A 495 2.40 7.49 28.80
C PHE A 495 3.59 6.53 28.67
N ARG A 496 4.68 6.78 29.42
CA ARG A 496 5.93 6.01 29.28
C ARG A 496 5.82 4.58 29.83
N ARG A 497 5.09 4.38 30.94
CA ARG A 497 5.01 3.10 31.64
C ARG A 497 3.80 2.24 31.29
N VAL A 498 2.73 2.83 30.77
CA VAL A 498 1.49 2.12 30.45
C VAL A 498 1.19 2.16 28.96
N ILE A 499 1.00 3.34 28.38
CA ILE A 499 0.53 3.46 26.99
C ILE A 499 1.62 3.03 26.00
N PHE A 500 2.82 3.57 26.13
CA PHE A 500 3.92 3.34 25.18
C PHE A 500 4.30 1.85 25.07
N PRO A 501 4.47 1.08 26.15
CA PRO A 501 4.72 -0.37 26.04
C PRO A 501 3.58 -1.13 25.34
N LEU A 502 2.33 -0.74 25.58
CA LEU A 502 1.16 -1.39 24.99
C LEU A 502 1.03 -1.12 23.49
N ILE A 503 1.43 0.07 23.03
CA ILE A 503 1.42 0.39 21.60
C ILE A 503 2.72 0.03 20.89
N MET A 504 3.76 -0.38 21.60
CA MET A 504 5.10 -0.68 21.05
C MET A 504 5.05 -1.67 19.87
N PRO A 505 4.30 -2.79 19.93
CA PRO A 505 4.20 -3.72 18.78
C PRO A 505 3.67 -3.04 17.53
N ALA A 506 2.68 -2.16 17.67
CA ALA A 506 2.15 -1.39 16.55
C ALA A 506 3.18 -0.38 16.02
N LEU A 507 3.92 0.29 16.89
CA LEU A 507 4.98 1.23 16.51
C LEU A 507 6.08 0.53 15.70
N ILE A 508 6.55 -0.63 16.16
CA ILE A 508 7.56 -1.43 15.45
C ILE A 508 7.02 -1.85 14.08
N THR A 509 5.77 -2.33 14.02
CA THR A 509 5.14 -2.73 12.76
C THR A 509 5.05 -1.54 11.78
N VAL A 510 4.64 -0.36 12.26
CA VAL A 510 4.58 0.86 11.45
C VAL A 510 5.97 1.24 10.92
N GLY A 511 7.00 1.18 11.77
CA GLY A 511 8.38 1.48 11.36
C GLY A 511 8.91 0.51 10.30
N LEU A 512 8.67 -0.80 10.49
CA LEU A 512 9.11 -1.84 9.55
C LEU A 512 8.36 -1.76 8.21
N VAL A 513 7.04 -1.56 8.23
CA VAL A 513 6.27 -1.35 6.99
C VAL A 513 6.69 -0.05 6.30
N GLY A 514 7.00 1.00 7.07
CA GLY A 514 7.57 2.24 6.55
C GLY A 514 8.92 2.02 5.87
N PHE A 515 9.82 1.25 6.50
CA PHE A 515 11.11 0.85 5.90
C PHE A 515 10.92 0.09 4.59
N ILE A 516 10.08 -0.97 4.59
CA ILE A 516 9.80 -1.77 3.40
C ILE A 516 9.21 -0.89 2.29
N SER A 517 8.29 -0.01 2.64
CA SER A 517 7.67 0.92 1.68
C SER A 517 8.71 1.85 1.04
N ALA A 518 9.62 2.42 1.84
CA ALA A 518 10.67 3.30 1.35
C ALA A 518 11.72 2.57 0.50
N ALA A 519 12.10 1.34 0.90
CA ALA A 519 13.11 0.56 0.19
C ALA A 519 12.69 0.16 -1.23
N ARG A 520 11.38 -0.02 -1.47
CA ARG A 520 10.82 -0.44 -2.76
C ARG A 520 10.14 0.68 -3.56
N ASP A 521 10.04 1.89 -2.99
CA ASP A 521 9.35 2.99 -3.67
C ASP A 521 10.14 3.48 -4.89
N ILE A 522 9.46 3.61 -6.00
CA ILE A 522 9.98 4.21 -7.23
C ILE A 522 9.13 5.41 -7.60
N SER A 523 7.81 5.25 -7.60
CA SER A 523 6.88 6.24 -8.12
C SER A 523 7.00 7.63 -7.49
N THR A 524 7.32 7.69 -6.19
CA THR A 524 7.49 8.97 -5.48
C THR A 524 8.90 9.53 -5.64
N VAL A 525 9.92 8.64 -5.57
CA VAL A 525 11.32 9.09 -5.52
C VAL A 525 11.93 9.33 -6.89
N VAL A 526 11.34 8.80 -7.98
CA VAL A 526 11.90 8.89 -9.35
C VAL A 526 12.12 10.32 -9.82
N LEU A 527 11.29 11.26 -9.39
CA LEU A 527 11.41 12.67 -9.73
C LEU A 527 12.19 13.50 -8.69
N LEU A 528 12.41 12.98 -7.49
CA LEU A 528 13.06 13.67 -6.38
C LEU A 528 14.52 13.27 -6.22
N GLY A 529 14.89 12.10 -6.70
CA GLY A 529 16.23 11.55 -6.59
C GLY A 529 17.25 12.31 -7.43
N SER A 530 18.48 12.31 -6.97
CA SER A 530 19.65 12.83 -7.67
C SER A 530 20.77 11.82 -7.68
N GLY A 531 21.87 12.08 -8.39
CA GLY A 531 23.04 11.20 -8.37
C GLY A 531 23.62 10.94 -6.97
N LYS A 532 23.43 11.91 -6.02
CA LYS A 532 23.89 11.77 -4.62
C LYS A 532 22.91 11.05 -3.72
N SER A 533 21.61 11.22 -3.96
CA SER A 533 20.53 10.64 -3.15
C SER A 533 19.87 9.41 -3.76
N ARG A 534 20.47 8.83 -4.80
CA ARG A 534 19.96 7.63 -5.48
C ARG A 534 19.78 6.48 -4.51
N THR A 535 18.60 5.87 -4.53
CA THR A 535 18.24 4.64 -3.78
C THR A 535 18.45 3.41 -4.65
N LEU A 536 18.44 2.21 -4.07
CA LEU A 536 18.53 0.96 -4.84
C LEU A 536 17.38 0.84 -5.85
N SER A 537 16.18 1.25 -5.49
CA SER A 537 15.02 1.20 -6.37
C SER A 537 15.19 2.10 -7.61
N LEU A 538 15.79 3.28 -7.45
CA LEU A 538 16.14 4.16 -8.56
C LEU A 538 17.29 3.60 -9.39
N LEU A 539 18.34 3.08 -8.74
CA LEU A 539 19.49 2.46 -9.43
C LEU A 539 19.04 1.29 -10.30
N MET A 540 18.15 0.45 -9.78
CA MET A 540 17.56 -0.65 -10.54
C MET A 540 16.78 -0.15 -11.76
N LEU A 541 15.98 0.90 -11.60
CA LEU A 541 15.23 1.51 -12.70
C LEU A 541 16.19 2.09 -13.75
N ASP A 542 17.26 2.78 -13.33
CA ASP A 542 18.25 3.35 -14.25
C ASP A 542 18.93 2.26 -15.07
N PHE A 543 19.36 1.16 -14.44
CA PHE A 543 19.94 0.01 -15.16
C PHE A 543 18.93 -0.63 -16.12
N ALA A 544 17.66 -0.79 -15.68
CA ALA A 544 16.61 -1.35 -16.54
C ALA A 544 16.31 -0.43 -17.74
N ALA A 545 16.26 0.89 -17.53
CA ALA A 545 16.06 1.88 -18.59
C ALA A 545 17.26 1.98 -19.55
N GLY A 546 18.48 1.75 -19.03
CA GLY A 546 19.72 1.67 -19.81
C GLY A 546 19.93 0.34 -20.54
N ALA A 547 18.95 -0.59 -20.49
CA ALA A 547 19.04 -1.95 -21.02
C ALA A 547 20.14 -2.82 -20.39
N GLU A 548 20.65 -2.45 -19.21
CA GLU A 548 21.60 -3.24 -18.40
C GLU A 548 20.83 -4.18 -17.45
N PHE A 549 20.01 -5.06 -18.01
CA PHE A 549 19.08 -5.91 -17.24
C PHE A 549 19.82 -6.86 -16.29
N GLU A 550 21.02 -7.29 -16.61
CA GLU A 550 21.84 -8.17 -15.78
C GLU A 550 22.19 -7.47 -14.46
N LYS A 551 22.67 -6.23 -14.50
CA LYS A 551 22.95 -5.42 -13.30
C LYS A 551 21.66 -5.06 -12.56
N ALA A 552 20.60 -4.73 -13.30
CA ALA A 552 19.28 -4.44 -12.72
C ALA A 552 18.75 -5.63 -11.90
N THR A 553 18.93 -6.87 -12.37
CA THR A 553 18.50 -8.08 -11.62
C THR A 553 19.32 -8.29 -10.34
N VAL A 554 20.62 -8.00 -10.34
CA VAL A 554 21.44 -8.07 -9.11
C VAL A 554 20.92 -7.09 -8.07
N VAL A 555 20.69 -5.83 -8.46
CA VAL A 555 20.12 -4.82 -7.56
C VAL A 555 18.73 -5.23 -7.09
N ALA A 556 17.90 -5.79 -7.98
CA ALA A 556 16.56 -6.28 -7.68
C ALA A 556 16.59 -7.38 -6.60
N VAL A 557 17.51 -8.36 -6.70
CA VAL A 557 17.67 -9.42 -5.70
C VAL A 557 18.13 -8.85 -4.36
N ILE A 558 19.00 -7.85 -4.34
CA ILE A 558 19.39 -7.16 -3.11
C ILE A 558 18.17 -6.49 -2.44
N ILE A 559 17.34 -5.79 -3.22
CA ILE A 559 16.12 -5.16 -2.70
C ILE A 559 15.15 -6.22 -2.14
N VAL A 560 14.92 -7.31 -2.89
CA VAL A 560 14.08 -8.44 -2.44
C VAL A 560 14.61 -9.01 -1.13
N GLY A 561 15.93 -9.23 -1.02
CA GLY A 561 16.58 -9.70 0.20
C GLY A 561 16.34 -8.77 1.39
N LEU A 562 16.54 -7.46 1.22
CA LEU A 562 16.28 -6.46 2.27
C LEU A 562 14.81 -6.47 2.72
N VAL A 563 13.88 -6.53 1.77
CA VAL A 563 12.44 -6.54 2.06
C VAL A 563 12.03 -7.83 2.77
N VAL A 564 12.52 -8.99 2.31
CA VAL A 564 12.21 -10.29 2.93
C VAL A 564 12.78 -10.36 4.35
N VAL A 565 14.02 -9.92 4.57
CA VAL A 565 14.62 -9.87 5.91
C VAL A 565 13.81 -8.96 6.84
N ALA A 566 13.45 -7.75 6.40
CA ALA A 566 12.62 -6.84 7.18
C ALA A 566 11.24 -7.42 7.48
N ALA A 567 10.64 -8.12 6.52
CA ALA A 567 9.33 -8.75 6.66
C ALA A 567 9.37 -9.94 7.63
N LEU A 568 10.40 -10.79 7.57
CA LEU A 568 10.59 -11.90 8.51
C LEU A 568 10.88 -11.38 9.92
N PHE A 569 11.66 -10.29 10.04
CA PHE A 569 11.93 -9.64 11.32
C PHE A 569 10.63 -9.06 11.93
N ALA A 570 9.78 -8.42 11.11
CA ALA A 570 8.46 -7.97 11.55
C ALA A 570 7.60 -9.11 12.09
N ARG A 571 7.64 -10.28 11.44
CA ARG A 571 6.91 -11.48 11.88
C ARG A 571 7.47 -12.04 13.19
N SER A 572 8.79 -12.12 13.36
CA SER A 572 9.44 -12.68 14.56
C SER A 572 9.19 -11.85 15.82
N LEU A 573 9.01 -10.52 15.68
CA LEU A 573 8.72 -9.62 16.80
C LEU A 573 7.24 -9.66 17.24
N GLY A 574 6.45 -10.62 16.76
CA GLY A 574 5.04 -10.73 17.11
C GLY A 574 4.18 -9.64 16.48
N GLY A 575 4.66 -9.04 15.41
CA GLY A 575 3.85 -8.21 14.51
C GLY A 575 2.75 -9.09 13.94
N GLN A 576 1.70 -9.32 14.74
CA GLN A 576 0.51 -10.07 14.34
C GLN A 576 -0.25 -9.26 13.31
N VAL A 577 0.22 -9.35 12.06
CA VAL A 577 -0.64 -9.10 10.91
C VAL A 577 -1.54 -10.33 10.79
N GLY A 578 -2.56 -10.40 11.66
CA GLY A 578 -3.76 -11.20 11.44
C GLY A 578 -3.66 -12.73 11.53
N ILE A 579 -2.56 -13.34 11.95
CA ILE A 579 -2.43 -14.79 11.98
C ILE A 579 -2.09 -15.26 13.39
N ARG A 580 -3.12 -15.54 14.19
CA ARG A 580 -3.03 -16.55 15.26
C ARG A 580 -3.70 -17.82 14.75
N GLU A 581 -2.98 -18.95 14.87
CA GLU A 581 -3.54 -20.30 14.78
C GLU A 581 -4.68 -20.52 15.76
#